data_b80bf41196144ad8f8037a1931d1b169
#
_entry.id   b80bf41196144ad8f8037a1931d1b169
#
_cell.length_a   1.000
_cell.length_b   1.000
_cell.length_c   1.000
_cell.angle_alpha   90.00
_cell.angle_beta   90.00
_cell.angle_gamma   90.00
#
_symmetry.space_group_name_H-M   'P 1'
#
loop_
_entity.id
_entity.type
_entity.pdbx_description
1 polymer ?
#
loop_
_entity_poly.entity_id
_entity_poly.type
_entity_poly.pdbx_seq_one_letter_code
_entity_poly.pdbx_strand_id
1 'polypeptide(L)'
;MSASPDTIVAPATPPGRGGIGIVRISGPATRAIAAAMLESVPAPRHATVAVFSDAGGRAIDAGLALFFPAPNSFTGEDVLELHGHGGPVVMDLLVARAIELGARMARPGEFTERAFHNDKLDLAQAEAIADLIDAGSAEAAQAALRSLAGEFSREVNELAELVLELRVFVEAAIDFPDEDAEFLASDEVRGRLADIAERFADIGESARQGRALRDGLHVVIAGRPNAGKSSLLNALAGHDAAIVTEIPGTTRDLLRERIHVDGLPIHVVDTAGLRESGDVVEVEGVRRARAEIGRADLVLYVVDALRGLDAGERATLPAGTTLLIIWNKTDLADARPAPAAENHPVVSVSTLTGVGLPELREQLKSAAGYQADAAGVFSARRRHLDALTRAQSLFELAAARLAERASFELVAEELRQAHGALGEITGEVSSDELLGAIFSSFCIGK
;
A
#
# COMPACT_ATOMS: atom_id res chain seq x y z
N MET A 1 -9.80 19.72 15.12
CA MET A 1 -9.97 21.09 14.55
C MET A 1 -11.22 21.10 13.70
N SER A 2 -12.16 22.06 13.90
CA SER A 2 -13.37 22.20 13.09
C SER A 2 -12.99 22.37 11.61
N ALA A 3 -13.62 21.57 10.73
CA ALA A 3 -13.45 21.65 9.27
C ALA A 3 -13.51 23.12 8.82
N SER A 4 -12.53 23.54 8.05
CA SER A 4 -12.47 24.90 7.52
C SER A 4 -13.73 25.13 6.66
N PRO A 5 -14.48 26.25 6.86
CA PRO A 5 -15.74 26.50 6.15
C PRO A 5 -15.52 26.90 4.68
N ASP A 6 -14.43 26.51 4.05
CA ASP A 6 -14.05 26.85 2.69
C ASP A 6 -14.45 25.77 1.68
N THR A 7 -14.54 26.16 0.41
CA THR A 7 -14.85 25.27 -0.71
C THR A 7 -13.58 24.99 -1.51
N ILE A 8 -13.37 23.72 -1.83
CA ILE A 8 -12.22 23.28 -2.61
C ILE A 8 -12.61 22.78 -4.00
N VAL A 9 -11.68 22.91 -4.94
CA VAL A 9 -11.82 22.45 -6.33
C VAL A 9 -10.54 21.77 -6.80
N ALA A 10 -10.65 20.68 -7.56
CA ALA A 10 -9.54 20.10 -8.30
C ALA A 10 -10.02 19.24 -9.48
N PRO A 11 -9.15 19.00 -10.50
CA PRO A 11 -9.34 17.89 -11.42
C PRO A 11 -9.31 16.56 -10.66
N ALA A 12 -10.32 15.72 -10.89
CA ALA A 12 -10.42 14.38 -10.28
C ALA A 12 -9.94 13.26 -11.23
N THR A 13 -9.59 13.59 -12.46
CA THR A 13 -8.98 12.70 -13.45
C THR A 13 -7.49 12.99 -13.58
N PRO A 14 -6.66 11.98 -13.93
CA PRO A 14 -5.23 12.17 -14.13
C PRO A 14 -4.93 13.28 -15.17
N PRO A 15 -3.78 13.98 -15.05
CA PRO A 15 -3.36 14.98 -16.03
C PRO A 15 -3.09 14.32 -17.39
N GLY A 16 -3.39 15.04 -18.48
CA GLY A 16 -3.16 14.54 -19.84
C GLY A 16 -4.31 14.86 -20.78
N ARG A 17 -4.37 14.15 -21.92
CA ARG A 17 -5.44 14.26 -22.90
C ARG A 17 -6.33 13.04 -22.84
N GLY A 18 -7.59 13.21 -22.51
CA GLY A 18 -8.59 12.15 -22.47
C GLY A 18 -9.90 12.58 -23.13
N GLY A 19 -10.77 11.63 -23.44
CA GLY A 19 -12.12 11.93 -23.95
C GLY A 19 -12.97 12.62 -22.89
N ILE A 20 -12.76 12.30 -21.61
CA ILE A 20 -13.49 12.85 -20.45
C ILE A 20 -12.49 13.36 -19.42
N GLY A 21 -12.78 14.53 -18.85
CA GLY A 21 -12.13 15.08 -17.68
C GLY A 21 -13.17 15.47 -16.63
N ILE A 22 -12.84 15.27 -15.36
CA ILE A 22 -13.75 15.55 -14.25
C ILE A 22 -13.13 16.62 -13.36
N VAL A 23 -13.86 17.69 -13.10
CA VAL A 23 -13.55 18.67 -12.06
C VAL A 23 -14.50 18.45 -10.90
N ARG A 24 -13.95 18.28 -9.68
CA ARG A 24 -14.71 18.10 -8.44
C ARG A 24 -14.62 19.33 -7.56
N ILE A 25 -15.75 19.75 -7.00
CA ILE A 25 -15.89 20.88 -6.09
C ILE A 25 -16.58 20.37 -4.83
N SER A 26 -16.07 20.71 -3.64
CA SER A 26 -16.64 20.28 -2.35
C SER A 26 -16.61 21.43 -1.35
N GLY A 27 -17.71 21.62 -0.62
CA GLY A 27 -17.80 22.59 0.45
C GLY A 27 -19.05 23.49 0.38
N PRO A 28 -19.16 24.48 1.27
CA PRO A 28 -20.38 25.25 1.48
C PRO A 28 -20.80 26.15 0.28
N ALA A 29 -19.85 26.60 -0.55
CA ALA A 29 -20.17 27.41 -1.72
C ALA A 29 -20.56 26.59 -2.97
N THR A 30 -20.55 25.27 -2.91
CA THR A 30 -20.76 24.37 -4.07
C THR A 30 -22.07 24.64 -4.79
N ARG A 31 -23.18 24.89 -4.05
CA ARG A 31 -24.48 25.24 -4.67
C ARG A 31 -24.44 26.56 -5.42
N ALA A 32 -23.81 27.58 -4.85
CA ALA A 32 -23.68 28.88 -5.48
C ALA A 32 -22.81 28.81 -6.75
N ILE A 33 -21.71 28.04 -6.68
CA ILE A 33 -20.85 27.77 -7.83
C ILE A 33 -21.63 27.05 -8.94
N ALA A 34 -22.37 25.98 -8.57
CA ALA A 34 -23.21 25.25 -9.51
C ALA A 34 -24.22 26.18 -10.22
N ALA A 35 -24.94 27.01 -9.48
CA ALA A 35 -25.91 27.96 -10.05
C ALA A 35 -25.26 29.00 -10.99
N ALA A 36 -24.03 29.44 -10.67
CA ALA A 36 -23.31 30.42 -11.48
C ALA A 36 -22.66 29.83 -12.75
N MET A 37 -22.29 28.55 -12.72
CA MET A 37 -21.66 27.88 -13.87
C MET A 37 -22.66 27.17 -14.79
N LEU A 38 -23.82 26.72 -14.26
CA LEU A 38 -24.77 25.83 -14.94
C LEU A 38 -26.18 26.42 -15.11
N GLU A 39 -26.38 27.70 -14.80
CA GLU A 39 -27.70 28.37 -14.73
C GLU A 39 -28.62 27.83 -13.61
N SER A 40 -28.48 26.58 -13.20
CA SER A 40 -29.24 25.98 -12.11
C SER A 40 -28.47 24.83 -11.45
N VAL A 41 -28.78 24.56 -10.18
CA VAL A 41 -28.21 23.40 -9.48
C VAL A 41 -28.86 22.13 -10.01
N PRO A 42 -28.09 21.11 -10.46
CA PRO A 42 -28.66 19.84 -10.90
C PRO A 42 -29.48 19.14 -9.81
N ALA A 43 -30.48 18.36 -10.20
CA ALA A 43 -31.19 17.50 -9.26
C ALA A 43 -30.20 16.53 -8.59
N PRO A 44 -30.35 16.26 -7.26
CA PRO A 44 -29.42 15.40 -6.53
C PRO A 44 -29.23 14.02 -7.17
N ARG A 45 -27.98 13.63 -7.41
CA ARG A 45 -27.58 12.33 -7.99
C ARG A 45 -28.20 12.04 -9.37
N HIS A 46 -28.58 13.09 -10.09
CA HIS A 46 -29.10 12.97 -11.45
C HIS A 46 -28.08 13.54 -12.44
N ALA A 47 -27.66 12.73 -13.41
CA ALA A 47 -26.75 13.17 -14.46
C ALA A 47 -27.50 14.15 -15.39
N THR A 48 -27.09 15.42 -15.36
CA THR A 48 -27.71 16.49 -16.09
C THR A 48 -26.79 17.00 -17.19
N VAL A 49 -27.24 17.00 -18.43
CA VAL A 49 -26.50 17.64 -19.52
C VAL A 49 -26.59 19.15 -19.33
N ALA A 50 -25.43 19.81 -19.31
CA ALA A 50 -25.35 21.24 -19.07
C ALA A 50 -24.20 21.88 -19.86
N VAL A 51 -24.36 23.19 -20.15
CA VAL A 51 -23.24 24.01 -20.63
C VAL A 51 -22.57 24.65 -19.43
N PHE A 52 -21.26 24.58 -19.38
CA PHE A 52 -20.43 25.17 -18.33
C PHE A 52 -19.99 26.56 -18.79
N SER A 53 -20.37 27.62 -18.07
CA SER A 53 -20.22 28.98 -18.51
C SER A 53 -19.17 29.78 -17.74
N ASP A 54 -18.49 30.71 -18.47
CA ASP A 54 -17.57 31.69 -17.87
C ASP A 54 -18.37 32.88 -17.25
N ALA A 55 -17.65 33.88 -16.72
CA ALA A 55 -18.23 35.06 -16.11
C ALA A 55 -19.06 35.91 -17.08
N GLY A 56 -18.80 35.84 -18.39
CA GLY A 56 -19.51 36.53 -19.44
C GLY A 56 -20.67 35.72 -20.05
N GLY A 57 -20.99 34.53 -19.51
CA GLY A 57 -22.03 33.65 -20.04
C GLY A 57 -21.60 32.87 -21.29
N ARG A 58 -20.30 32.89 -21.68
CA ARG A 58 -19.82 32.14 -22.83
C ARG A 58 -19.52 30.70 -22.37
N ALA A 59 -19.84 29.74 -23.24
CA ALA A 59 -19.53 28.33 -22.97
C ALA A 59 -18.02 28.11 -22.86
N ILE A 60 -17.60 27.53 -21.74
CA ILE A 60 -16.26 26.93 -21.56
C ILE A 60 -16.28 25.55 -22.19
N ASP A 61 -17.32 24.75 -21.86
CA ASP A 61 -17.50 23.37 -22.33
C ASP A 61 -18.99 22.98 -22.18
N ALA A 62 -19.34 21.78 -22.64
CA ALA A 62 -20.64 21.17 -22.43
C ALA A 62 -20.45 19.69 -22.06
N GLY A 63 -21.20 19.21 -21.08
CA GLY A 63 -21.04 17.85 -20.59
C GLY A 63 -22.08 17.47 -19.54
N LEU A 64 -21.71 16.57 -18.62
CA LEU A 64 -22.58 16.14 -17.53
C LEU A 64 -22.20 16.86 -16.24
N ALA A 65 -23.19 17.33 -15.51
CA ALA A 65 -23.04 17.81 -14.14
C ALA A 65 -23.79 16.88 -13.19
N LEU A 66 -23.12 16.50 -12.06
CA LEU A 66 -23.69 15.71 -11.00
C LEU A 66 -23.55 16.46 -9.69
N PHE A 67 -24.64 16.54 -8.93
CA PHE A 67 -24.67 17.17 -7.63
C PHE A 67 -24.98 16.13 -6.53
N PHE A 68 -24.17 16.10 -5.49
CA PHE A 68 -24.31 15.21 -4.33
C PHE A 68 -24.47 16.08 -3.08
N PRO A 69 -25.68 16.19 -2.53
CA PRO A 69 -25.90 17.00 -1.33
C PRO A 69 -25.34 16.32 -0.08
N ALA A 70 -24.85 17.12 0.86
CA ALA A 70 -24.51 16.69 2.21
C ALA A 70 -25.73 16.04 2.92
N PRO A 71 -25.49 15.05 3.82
CA PRO A 71 -24.22 14.42 4.17
C PRO A 71 -23.89 13.23 3.26
N ASN A 72 -24.70 12.95 2.24
CA ASN A 72 -24.61 11.75 1.41
C ASN A 72 -23.77 11.99 0.14
N SER A 73 -22.55 12.40 0.30
CA SER A 73 -21.52 12.61 -0.73
C SER A 73 -20.22 11.90 -0.30
N PHE A 74 -19.20 11.96 -1.13
CA PHE A 74 -17.89 11.39 -0.82
C PHE A 74 -17.24 12.07 0.40
N THR A 75 -17.23 13.41 0.43
CA THR A 75 -16.64 14.19 1.53
C THR A 75 -17.58 14.40 2.72
N GLY A 76 -18.86 14.05 2.60
CA GLY A 76 -19.88 14.44 3.57
C GLY A 76 -20.39 15.87 3.42
N GLU A 77 -19.79 16.68 2.54
CA GLU A 77 -20.20 18.05 2.19
C GLU A 77 -21.05 18.06 0.92
N ASP A 78 -21.57 19.23 0.49
CA ASP A 78 -22.11 19.36 -0.86
C ASP A 78 -20.98 19.19 -1.87
N VAL A 79 -21.17 18.29 -2.86
CA VAL A 79 -20.19 17.99 -3.91
C VAL A 79 -20.82 18.20 -5.29
N LEU A 80 -20.09 18.86 -6.17
CA LEU A 80 -20.41 19.00 -7.60
C LEU A 80 -19.29 18.37 -8.43
N GLU A 81 -19.68 17.54 -9.40
CA GLU A 81 -18.77 17.05 -10.42
C GLU A 81 -19.19 17.55 -11.79
N LEU A 82 -18.22 18.10 -12.52
CA LEU A 82 -18.36 18.58 -13.90
C LEU A 82 -17.57 17.64 -14.80
N HIS A 83 -18.26 16.84 -15.59
CA HIS A 83 -17.69 15.89 -16.54
C HIS A 83 -17.68 16.52 -17.92
N GLY A 84 -16.57 17.13 -18.28
CA GLY A 84 -16.35 17.78 -19.58
C GLY A 84 -15.37 17.02 -20.45
N HIS A 85 -14.86 17.66 -21.51
CA HIS A 85 -13.80 17.13 -22.34
C HIS A 85 -12.43 17.19 -21.60
N GLY A 86 -11.69 16.07 -21.59
CA GLY A 86 -10.44 15.90 -20.83
C GLY A 86 -9.22 16.57 -21.48
N GLY A 87 -9.39 17.77 -22.04
CA GLY A 87 -8.29 18.60 -22.51
C GLY A 87 -7.73 19.46 -21.38
N PRO A 88 -6.39 19.60 -21.22
CA PRO A 88 -5.81 20.37 -20.11
C PRO A 88 -6.36 21.80 -20.02
N VAL A 89 -6.50 22.48 -21.15
CA VAL A 89 -7.03 23.85 -21.19
C VAL A 89 -8.47 23.94 -20.70
N VAL A 90 -9.32 22.98 -21.05
CA VAL A 90 -10.71 22.93 -20.59
C VAL A 90 -10.77 22.74 -19.09
N MET A 91 -9.98 21.79 -18.57
CA MET A 91 -9.88 21.51 -17.12
C MET A 91 -9.41 22.74 -16.35
N ASP A 92 -8.37 23.42 -16.84
CA ASP A 92 -7.84 24.65 -16.22
C ASP A 92 -8.88 25.78 -16.22
N LEU A 93 -9.64 25.97 -17.30
CA LEU A 93 -10.70 26.98 -17.37
C LEU A 93 -11.83 26.68 -16.38
N LEU A 94 -12.25 25.42 -16.23
CA LEU A 94 -13.29 25.03 -15.27
C LEU A 94 -12.82 25.25 -13.83
N VAL A 95 -11.59 24.88 -13.51
CA VAL A 95 -11.00 25.12 -12.19
C VAL A 95 -10.86 26.61 -11.91
N ALA A 96 -10.32 27.40 -12.86
CA ALA A 96 -10.17 28.84 -12.71
C ALA A 96 -11.54 29.51 -12.47
N ARG A 97 -12.59 29.09 -13.19
CA ARG A 97 -13.92 29.60 -12.97
C ARG A 97 -14.50 29.31 -11.60
N ALA A 98 -14.27 28.08 -11.07
CA ALA A 98 -14.68 27.74 -9.71
C ALA A 98 -13.93 28.58 -8.66
N ILE A 99 -12.63 28.86 -8.89
CA ILE A 99 -11.81 29.71 -8.01
C ILE A 99 -12.32 31.16 -8.03
N GLU A 100 -12.67 31.74 -9.19
CA GLU A 100 -13.28 33.07 -9.30
C GLU A 100 -14.57 33.14 -8.50
N LEU A 101 -15.30 32.04 -8.37
CA LEU A 101 -16.56 31.94 -7.62
C LEU A 101 -16.38 31.64 -6.13
N GLY A 102 -15.12 31.62 -5.63
CA GLY A 102 -14.81 31.54 -4.23
C GLY A 102 -14.32 30.15 -3.74
N ALA A 103 -14.08 29.20 -4.63
CA ALA A 103 -13.35 28.00 -4.27
C ALA A 103 -11.84 28.29 -4.22
N ARG A 104 -11.09 27.45 -3.52
CA ARG A 104 -9.63 27.38 -3.66
C ARG A 104 -9.19 26.02 -4.20
N MET A 105 -7.97 25.96 -4.73
CA MET A 105 -7.39 24.69 -5.12
C MET A 105 -7.27 23.76 -3.91
N ALA A 106 -7.66 22.50 -4.10
CA ALA A 106 -7.49 21.46 -3.10
C ALA A 106 -6.01 21.11 -2.90
N ARG A 107 -5.62 20.80 -1.68
CA ARG A 107 -4.33 20.17 -1.35
C ARG A 107 -4.35 18.71 -1.79
N PRO A 108 -3.17 18.04 -1.94
CA PRO A 108 -3.12 16.59 -2.10
C PRO A 108 -3.94 15.87 -1.02
N GLY A 109 -4.77 14.90 -1.42
CA GLY A 109 -5.59 14.09 -0.51
C GLY A 109 -6.73 14.82 0.22
N GLU A 110 -6.98 16.11 -0.03
CA GLU A 110 -7.89 16.91 0.81
C GLU A 110 -9.35 16.46 0.74
N PHE A 111 -9.83 15.92 -0.38
CA PHE A 111 -11.19 15.37 -0.44
C PHE A 111 -11.34 14.15 0.47
N THR A 112 -10.33 13.28 0.50
CA THR A 112 -10.31 12.09 1.37
C THR A 112 -10.09 12.47 2.84
N GLU A 113 -9.25 13.48 3.12
CA GLU A 113 -9.07 14.06 4.45
C GLU A 113 -10.41 14.59 5.01
N ARG A 114 -11.20 15.31 4.19
CA ARG A 114 -12.55 15.76 4.58
C ARG A 114 -13.52 14.61 4.79
N ALA A 115 -13.45 13.58 3.96
CA ALA A 115 -14.26 12.37 4.14
C ALA A 115 -13.95 11.70 5.49
N PHE A 116 -12.68 11.60 5.87
CA PHE A 116 -12.25 11.10 7.18
C PHE A 116 -12.78 11.98 8.33
N HIS A 117 -12.59 13.30 8.26
CA HIS A 117 -13.07 14.23 9.32
C HIS A 117 -14.60 14.29 9.45
N ASN A 118 -15.33 13.91 8.40
CA ASN A 118 -16.79 13.86 8.38
C ASN A 118 -17.33 12.44 8.61
N ASP A 119 -16.52 11.53 9.18
CA ASP A 119 -16.89 10.15 9.54
C ASP A 119 -17.47 9.34 8.36
N LYS A 120 -17.02 9.64 7.13
CA LYS A 120 -17.40 8.87 5.93
C LYS A 120 -16.52 7.66 5.73
N LEU A 121 -15.27 7.76 6.16
CA LEU A 121 -14.22 6.75 6.08
C LEU A 121 -13.38 6.81 7.34
N ASP A 122 -12.89 5.69 7.81
CA ASP A 122 -11.78 5.65 8.75
C ASP A 122 -10.42 5.82 8.04
N LEU A 123 -9.33 5.88 8.82
CA LEU A 123 -8.01 6.14 8.26
C LEU A 123 -7.49 4.99 7.38
N ALA A 124 -7.76 3.74 7.74
CA ALA A 124 -7.37 2.58 6.94
C ALA A 124 -8.16 2.53 5.61
N GLN A 125 -9.45 2.85 5.63
CA GLN A 125 -10.27 2.99 4.42
C GLN A 125 -9.80 4.15 3.53
N ALA A 126 -9.43 5.28 4.13
CA ALA A 126 -8.88 6.41 3.41
C ALA A 126 -7.58 6.02 2.67
N GLU A 127 -6.67 5.33 3.33
CA GLU A 127 -5.43 4.83 2.72
C GLU A 127 -5.69 3.79 1.62
N ALA A 128 -6.72 2.96 1.78
CA ALA A 128 -7.10 1.94 0.80
C ALA A 128 -7.54 2.56 -0.55
N ILE A 129 -8.05 3.80 -0.57
CA ILE A 129 -8.35 4.51 -1.83
C ILE A 129 -7.07 4.72 -2.65
N ALA A 130 -6.00 5.17 -2.01
CA ALA A 130 -4.71 5.34 -2.69
C ALA A 130 -4.15 3.99 -3.15
N ASP A 131 -4.21 2.98 -2.30
CA ASP A 131 -3.72 1.64 -2.61
C ASP A 131 -4.48 1.00 -3.78
N LEU A 132 -5.80 1.22 -3.88
CA LEU A 132 -6.62 0.73 -5.00
C LEU A 132 -6.25 1.40 -6.33
N ILE A 133 -5.92 2.68 -6.30
CA ILE A 133 -5.53 3.44 -7.50
C ILE A 133 -4.14 3.06 -7.98
N ASP A 134 -3.22 2.81 -7.04
CA ASP A 134 -1.83 2.46 -7.30
C ASP A 134 -1.62 0.94 -7.48
N ALA A 135 -2.70 0.14 -7.35
CA ALA A 135 -2.64 -1.31 -7.40
C ALA A 135 -1.96 -1.81 -8.68
N GLY A 136 -0.92 -2.60 -8.52
CA GLY A 136 -0.12 -3.14 -9.61
C GLY A 136 -0.64 -4.50 -10.14
N SER A 137 -1.52 -5.18 -9.41
CA SER A 137 -2.10 -6.47 -9.80
C SER A 137 -3.58 -6.54 -9.45
N ALA A 138 -4.29 -7.53 -10.01
CA ALA A 138 -5.70 -7.77 -9.69
C ALA A 138 -5.90 -8.13 -8.21
N GLU A 139 -4.98 -8.91 -7.65
CA GLU A 139 -4.97 -9.33 -6.25
C GLU A 139 -4.75 -8.12 -5.32
N ALA A 140 -3.81 -7.23 -5.66
CA ALA A 140 -3.59 -5.99 -4.93
C ALA A 140 -4.84 -5.08 -4.97
N ALA A 141 -5.49 -4.95 -6.12
CA ALA A 141 -6.72 -4.18 -6.27
C ALA A 141 -7.87 -4.77 -5.44
N GLN A 142 -8.02 -6.09 -5.42
CA GLN A 142 -9.03 -6.77 -4.60
C GLN A 142 -8.76 -6.61 -3.10
N ALA A 143 -7.50 -6.73 -2.66
CA ALA A 143 -7.11 -6.51 -1.27
C ALA A 143 -7.41 -5.05 -0.84
N ALA A 144 -7.08 -4.07 -1.68
CA ALA A 144 -7.40 -2.66 -1.42
C ALA A 144 -8.92 -2.41 -1.39
N LEU A 145 -9.69 -3.05 -2.27
CA LEU A 145 -11.16 -2.92 -2.27
C LEU A 145 -11.78 -3.48 -0.98
N ARG A 146 -11.27 -4.59 -0.44
CA ARG A 146 -11.71 -5.15 0.85
C ARG A 146 -11.41 -4.20 2.01
N SER A 147 -10.20 -3.61 2.03
CA SER A 147 -9.86 -2.59 3.04
C SER A 147 -10.77 -1.37 2.92
N LEU A 148 -11.07 -0.90 1.70
CA LEU A 148 -11.99 0.20 1.46
C LEU A 148 -13.43 -0.14 1.89
N ALA A 149 -13.85 -1.41 1.75
CA ALA A 149 -15.13 -1.90 2.25
C ALA A 149 -15.19 -2.01 3.79
N GLY A 150 -14.08 -1.76 4.49
CA GLY A 150 -13.99 -1.74 5.94
C GLY A 150 -13.72 -3.12 6.58
N GLU A 151 -13.36 -4.14 5.80
CA GLU A 151 -13.08 -5.47 6.35
C GLU A 151 -11.91 -5.43 7.33
N PHE A 152 -10.81 -4.77 6.96
CA PHE A 152 -9.66 -4.62 7.84
C PHE A 152 -9.98 -3.84 9.12
N SER A 153 -10.67 -2.71 8.99
CA SER A 153 -11.08 -1.90 10.14
C SER A 153 -11.99 -2.66 11.09
N ARG A 154 -12.91 -3.47 10.55
CA ARG A 154 -13.79 -4.31 11.38
C ARG A 154 -12.99 -5.32 12.20
N GLU A 155 -12.06 -6.07 11.59
CA GLU A 155 -11.22 -7.05 12.29
C GLU A 155 -10.37 -6.39 13.39
N VAL A 156 -9.80 -5.21 13.11
CA VAL A 156 -9.01 -4.45 14.09
C VAL A 156 -9.89 -3.95 15.24
N ASN A 157 -11.08 -3.43 14.94
CA ASN A 157 -12.00 -2.91 15.97
C ASN A 157 -12.57 -4.05 16.84
N GLU A 158 -12.92 -5.20 16.25
CA GLU A 158 -13.33 -6.39 17.02
C GLU A 158 -12.22 -6.85 17.97
N LEU A 159 -10.96 -6.85 17.52
CA LEU A 159 -9.82 -7.15 18.39
C LEU A 159 -9.63 -6.11 19.49
N ALA A 160 -9.79 -4.81 19.16
CA ALA A 160 -9.70 -3.72 20.13
C ALA A 160 -10.78 -3.83 21.21
N GLU A 161 -12.00 -4.20 20.83
CA GLU A 161 -13.11 -4.47 21.78
C GLU A 161 -12.79 -5.62 22.74
N LEU A 162 -12.24 -6.73 22.21
CA LEU A 162 -11.84 -7.87 23.07
C LEU A 162 -10.74 -7.47 24.07
N VAL A 163 -9.75 -6.67 23.65
CA VAL A 163 -8.70 -6.13 24.53
C VAL A 163 -9.29 -5.18 25.56
N LEU A 164 -10.26 -4.34 25.17
CA LEU A 164 -10.95 -3.43 26.08
C LEU A 164 -11.78 -4.20 27.13
N GLU A 165 -12.54 -5.21 26.70
CA GLU A 165 -13.30 -6.06 27.61
C GLU A 165 -12.38 -6.73 28.65
N LEU A 166 -11.27 -7.30 28.21
CA LEU A 166 -10.29 -7.89 29.12
C LEU A 166 -9.72 -6.85 30.11
N ARG A 167 -9.45 -5.64 29.64
CA ARG A 167 -8.99 -4.53 30.49
C ARG A 167 -10.05 -4.19 31.54
N VAL A 168 -11.32 -4.09 31.18
CA VAL A 168 -12.43 -3.81 32.13
C VAL A 168 -12.51 -4.89 33.20
N PHE A 169 -12.31 -6.16 32.83
CA PHE A 169 -12.26 -7.27 33.80
C PHE A 169 -11.08 -7.10 34.80
N VAL A 170 -9.91 -6.72 34.29
CA VAL A 170 -8.74 -6.51 35.17
C VAL A 170 -8.95 -5.31 36.08
N GLU A 171 -9.51 -4.20 35.57
CA GLU A 171 -9.80 -2.99 36.36
C GLU A 171 -10.84 -3.29 37.46
N ALA A 172 -11.88 -4.08 37.16
CA ALA A 172 -12.85 -4.51 38.17
C ALA A 172 -12.20 -5.34 39.30
N ALA A 173 -11.24 -6.21 38.96
CA ALA A 173 -10.52 -6.98 39.97
C ALA A 173 -9.56 -6.13 40.85
N ILE A 174 -9.14 -4.96 40.39
CA ILE A 174 -8.38 -4.00 41.22
C ILE A 174 -9.28 -3.42 42.31
N ASP A 175 -10.54 -3.11 41.98
CA ASP A 175 -11.49 -2.49 42.88
C ASP A 175 -12.06 -3.50 43.94
N PHE A 176 -12.07 -4.81 43.62
CA PHE A 176 -12.63 -5.89 44.47
C PHE A 176 -11.62 -7.04 44.70
N PRO A 177 -10.48 -6.79 45.36
CA PRO A 177 -9.35 -7.73 45.39
C PRO A 177 -9.64 -9.05 46.13
N ASP A 178 -10.63 -9.11 47.00
CA ASP A 178 -10.93 -10.30 47.80
C ASP A 178 -11.81 -11.35 47.10
N GLU A 179 -12.58 -10.96 46.05
CA GLU A 179 -13.53 -11.83 45.34
C GLU A 179 -13.02 -12.28 43.97
N ASP A 180 -12.17 -11.49 43.29
CA ASP A 180 -11.87 -11.66 41.86
C ASP A 180 -10.47 -12.20 41.54
N ALA A 181 -9.56 -12.34 42.51
CA ALA A 181 -8.22 -12.88 42.27
C ALA A 181 -8.24 -14.37 41.80
N GLU A 182 -9.24 -15.16 42.22
CA GLU A 182 -9.48 -16.52 41.73
C GLU A 182 -10.11 -16.52 40.33
N PHE A 183 -10.94 -15.53 40.04
CA PHE A 183 -11.61 -15.38 38.75
C PHE A 183 -10.63 -15.06 37.64
N LEU A 184 -9.66 -14.18 37.85
CA LEU A 184 -8.62 -13.86 36.87
C LEU A 184 -7.69 -15.04 36.54
N ALA A 185 -7.65 -16.06 37.42
CA ALA A 185 -6.95 -17.32 37.17
C ALA A 185 -7.86 -18.42 36.55
N SER A 186 -9.11 -18.09 36.23
CA SER A 186 -10.12 -19.02 35.72
C SER A 186 -9.79 -19.51 34.31
N ASP A 187 -10.37 -20.64 33.92
CA ASP A 187 -10.31 -21.17 32.56
C ASP A 187 -10.95 -20.22 31.54
N GLU A 188 -11.93 -19.44 31.99
CA GLU A 188 -12.59 -18.45 31.14
C GLU A 188 -11.63 -17.33 30.71
N VAL A 189 -10.88 -16.74 31.65
CA VAL A 189 -9.90 -15.69 31.33
C VAL A 189 -8.77 -16.26 30.48
N ARG A 190 -8.31 -17.48 30.74
CA ARG A 190 -7.34 -18.17 29.89
C ARG A 190 -7.86 -18.39 28.46
N GLY A 191 -9.13 -18.78 28.32
CA GLY A 191 -9.78 -18.88 27.02
C GLY A 191 -9.78 -17.55 26.27
N ARG A 192 -10.22 -16.46 26.90
CA ARG A 192 -10.21 -15.11 26.31
C ARG A 192 -8.80 -14.66 25.87
N LEU A 193 -7.78 -14.93 26.68
CA LEU A 193 -6.40 -14.61 26.33
C LEU A 193 -5.94 -15.42 25.10
N ALA A 194 -6.31 -16.68 24.99
CA ALA A 194 -5.98 -17.53 23.85
C ALA A 194 -6.68 -17.02 22.57
N ASP A 195 -7.98 -16.69 22.67
CA ASP A 195 -8.77 -16.17 21.54
C ASP A 195 -8.19 -14.83 21.02
N ILE A 196 -7.81 -13.91 21.94
CA ILE A 196 -7.16 -12.64 21.56
C ILE A 196 -5.82 -12.89 20.89
N ALA A 197 -4.99 -13.80 21.41
CA ALA A 197 -3.69 -14.15 20.83
C ALA A 197 -3.84 -14.74 19.41
N GLU A 198 -4.82 -15.62 19.18
CA GLU A 198 -5.14 -16.18 17.87
C GLU A 198 -5.57 -15.07 16.88
N ARG A 199 -6.46 -14.16 17.32
CA ARG A 199 -6.88 -13.01 16.51
C ARG A 199 -5.70 -12.10 16.11
N PHE A 200 -4.77 -11.80 17.03
CA PHE A 200 -3.55 -11.06 16.70
C PHE A 200 -2.72 -11.76 15.64
N ALA A 201 -2.58 -13.08 15.72
CA ALA A 201 -1.82 -13.87 14.76
C ALA A 201 -2.46 -13.83 13.37
N ASP A 202 -3.78 -14.03 13.28
CA ASP A 202 -4.54 -14.07 12.03
C ASP A 202 -4.53 -12.71 11.31
N ILE A 203 -4.83 -11.64 12.04
CA ILE A 203 -4.82 -10.28 11.49
C ILE A 203 -3.39 -9.90 11.06
N GLY A 204 -2.38 -10.24 11.88
CA GLY A 204 -0.98 -9.99 11.59
C GLY A 204 -0.50 -10.72 10.34
N GLU A 205 -0.92 -11.98 10.13
CA GLU A 205 -0.57 -12.73 8.92
C GLU A 205 -1.25 -12.14 7.68
N SER A 206 -2.55 -11.85 7.75
CA SER A 206 -3.28 -11.23 6.66
C SER A 206 -2.72 -9.85 6.29
N ALA A 207 -2.33 -9.05 7.29
CA ALA A 207 -1.70 -7.75 7.09
C ALA A 207 -0.30 -7.86 6.43
N ARG A 208 0.51 -8.87 6.79
CA ARG A 208 1.81 -9.12 6.13
C ARG A 208 1.63 -9.45 4.65
N GLN A 209 0.68 -10.32 4.33
CA GLN A 209 0.36 -10.68 2.95
C GLN A 209 -0.19 -9.48 2.16
N GLY A 210 -1.08 -8.71 2.75
CA GLY A 210 -1.61 -7.49 2.14
C GLY A 210 -0.54 -6.45 1.86
N ARG A 211 0.42 -6.30 2.76
CA ARG A 211 1.58 -5.45 2.54
C ARG A 211 2.45 -5.95 1.38
N ALA A 212 2.68 -7.26 1.29
CA ALA A 212 3.44 -7.85 0.18
C ALA A 212 2.76 -7.58 -1.17
N LEU A 213 1.43 -7.68 -1.25
CA LEU A 213 0.65 -7.35 -2.46
C LEU A 213 0.72 -5.86 -2.81
N ARG A 214 0.72 -4.98 -1.80
CA ARG A 214 0.77 -3.53 -2.00
C ARG A 214 2.17 -3.04 -2.39
N ASP A 215 3.17 -3.35 -1.55
CA ASP A 215 4.53 -2.83 -1.70
C ASP A 215 5.30 -3.58 -2.80
N GLY A 216 4.89 -4.83 -3.07
CA GLY A 216 5.64 -5.74 -3.93
C GLY A 216 6.96 -6.20 -3.31
N LEU A 217 7.70 -7.03 -4.03
CA LEU A 217 9.04 -7.49 -3.65
C LEU A 217 10.08 -6.72 -4.47
N HIS A 218 11.00 -6.02 -3.81
CA HIS A 218 12.11 -5.35 -4.47
C HIS A 218 13.26 -6.34 -4.71
N VAL A 219 13.49 -6.69 -5.97
CA VAL A 219 14.46 -7.68 -6.42
C VAL A 219 15.56 -7.02 -7.24
N VAL A 220 16.81 -7.27 -6.87
CA VAL A 220 17.96 -6.91 -7.69
C VAL A 220 18.50 -8.15 -8.40
N ILE A 221 18.62 -8.13 -9.72
CA ILE A 221 19.27 -9.18 -10.50
C ILE A 221 20.75 -8.83 -10.71
N ALA A 222 21.63 -9.65 -10.14
CA ALA A 222 23.09 -9.48 -10.23
C ALA A 222 23.75 -10.72 -10.86
N GLY A 223 25.01 -10.60 -11.26
CA GLY A 223 25.81 -11.68 -11.85
C GLY A 223 26.62 -11.22 -13.05
N ARG A 224 27.50 -12.08 -13.56
CA ARG A 224 28.41 -11.78 -14.69
C ARG A 224 27.65 -11.42 -15.97
N PRO A 225 28.30 -10.70 -16.91
CA PRO A 225 27.80 -10.59 -18.28
C PRO A 225 27.55 -11.97 -18.88
N ASN A 226 26.46 -12.10 -19.66
CA ASN A 226 26.04 -13.33 -20.33
C ASN A 226 25.66 -14.53 -19.40
N ALA A 227 25.48 -14.30 -18.09
CA ALA A 227 24.95 -15.33 -17.18
C ALA A 227 23.47 -15.64 -17.45
N GLY A 228 22.76 -14.81 -18.20
CA GLY A 228 21.35 -15.01 -18.57
C GLY A 228 20.39 -14.15 -17.74
N LYS A 229 20.83 -13.01 -17.19
CA LYS A 229 19.99 -12.11 -16.38
C LYS A 229 18.73 -11.63 -17.10
N SER A 230 18.88 -11.04 -18.29
CA SER A 230 17.75 -10.57 -19.09
C SER A 230 16.84 -11.72 -19.57
N SER A 231 17.43 -12.91 -19.84
CA SER A 231 16.65 -14.10 -20.18
C SER A 231 15.84 -14.59 -18.98
N LEU A 232 16.39 -14.51 -17.76
CA LEU A 232 15.70 -14.84 -16.52
C LEU A 232 14.53 -13.89 -16.29
N LEU A 233 14.76 -12.58 -16.45
CA LEU A 233 13.72 -11.57 -16.32
C LEU A 233 12.57 -11.81 -17.28
N ASN A 234 12.88 -12.04 -18.57
CA ASN A 234 11.89 -12.36 -19.59
C ASN A 234 11.12 -13.66 -19.29
N ALA A 235 11.80 -14.68 -18.74
CA ALA A 235 11.19 -15.94 -18.37
C ALA A 235 10.27 -15.81 -17.14
N LEU A 236 10.60 -14.94 -16.19
CA LEU A 236 9.76 -14.62 -15.03
C LEU A 236 8.56 -13.75 -15.42
N ALA A 237 8.77 -12.77 -16.32
CA ALA A 237 7.69 -11.91 -16.82
C ALA A 237 6.65 -12.72 -17.61
N GLY A 238 7.05 -13.76 -18.33
CA GLY A 238 6.15 -14.68 -19.01
C GLY A 238 5.15 -13.99 -19.93
N HIS A 239 3.95 -14.61 -20.06
CA HIS A 239 2.80 -14.05 -20.80
C HIS A 239 2.00 -13.02 -19.97
N ASP A 240 2.31 -12.88 -18.68
CA ASP A 240 1.64 -11.98 -17.73
C ASP A 240 2.41 -10.66 -17.53
N ALA A 241 3.28 -10.30 -18.47
CA ALA A 241 3.91 -8.99 -18.46
C ALA A 241 2.82 -7.92 -18.53
N ALA A 242 2.45 -7.36 -17.38
CA ALA A 242 1.57 -6.21 -17.34
C ALA A 242 2.20 -5.07 -18.14
N ILE A 243 1.34 -4.38 -18.85
CA ILE A 243 1.64 -3.22 -19.67
C ILE A 243 2.59 -2.29 -18.90
N VAL A 244 3.84 -2.22 -19.34
CA VAL A 244 4.79 -1.20 -18.89
C VAL A 244 4.17 0.14 -19.27
N THR A 245 3.54 0.81 -18.32
CA THR A 245 3.20 2.22 -18.49
C THR A 245 4.51 3.00 -18.39
N GLU A 246 5.11 3.29 -19.54
CA GLU A 246 6.15 4.30 -19.64
C GLU A 246 5.54 5.62 -19.14
N ILE A 247 5.96 6.06 -17.96
CA ILE A 247 5.71 7.43 -17.54
C ILE A 247 6.63 8.30 -18.39
N PRO A 248 6.11 9.11 -19.32
CA PRO A 248 6.95 9.95 -20.17
C PRO A 248 7.71 10.97 -19.31
N GLY A 249 9.02 10.91 -19.29
CA GLY A 249 9.87 11.90 -18.61
C GLY A 249 11.05 11.33 -17.81
N THR A 250 11.19 10.01 -17.64
CA THR A 250 12.20 9.40 -16.75
C THR A 250 13.33 8.66 -17.52
N THR A 251 13.68 9.07 -18.74
CA THR A 251 14.63 8.38 -19.63
C THR A 251 16.11 8.39 -19.18
N ARG A 252 16.41 8.69 -17.90
CA ARG A 252 17.77 8.63 -17.32
C ARG A 252 17.88 7.83 -16.02
N ASP A 253 16.78 7.23 -15.54
CA ASP A 253 16.79 6.40 -14.35
C ASP A 253 16.89 4.91 -14.72
N LEU A 254 17.51 4.13 -13.81
CA LEU A 254 17.66 2.67 -13.85
C LEU A 254 16.42 2.00 -14.44
N LEU A 255 16.62 1.05 -15.35
CA LEU A 255 15.55 0.21 -15.87
C LEU A 255 14.91 -0.56 -14.69
N ARG A 256 13.83 -0.01 -14.16
CA ARG A 256 12.99 -0.63 -13.15
C ARG A 256 11.82 -1.28 -13.90
N GLU A 257 11.85 -2.58 -13.99
CA GLU A 257 10.76 -3.33 -14.58
C GLU A 257 9.83 -3.83 -13.48
N ARG A 258 8.52 -3.74 -13.72
CA ARG A 258 7.51 -4.37 -12.87
C ARG A 258 7.03 -5.64 -13.55
N ILE A 259 7.15 -6.76 -12.87
CA ILE A 259 6.60 -8.04 -13.32
C ILE A 259 5.65 -8.58 -12.25
N HIS A 260 4.81 -9.53 -12.61
CA HIS A 260 3.94 -10.23 -11.66
C HIS A 260 4.31 -11.71 -11.61
N VAL A 261 4.36 -12.24 -10.41
CA VAL A 261 4.56 -13.68 -10.19
C VAL A 261 3.39 -14.18 -9.34
N ASP A 262 2.46 -14.88 -9.95
CA ASP A 262 1.27 -15.43 -9.32
C ASP A 262 0.49 -14.38 -8.50
N GLY A 263 0.32 -13.17 -9.05
CA GLY A 263 -0.35 -12.04 -8.41
C GLY A 263 0.53 -11.13 -7.56
N LEU A 264 1.73 -11.60 -7.15
CA LEU A 264 2.69 -10.78 -6.39
C LEU A 264 3.40 -9.78 -7.32
N PRO A 265 3.31 -8.45 -7.07
CA PRO A 265 4.12 -7.48 -7.79
C PRO A 265 5.60 -7.61 -7.43
N ILE A 266 6.48 -7.63 -8.43
CA ILE A 266 7.93 -7.65 -8.23
C ILE A 266 8.55 -6.47 -8.96
N HIS A 267 9.28 -5.66 -8.22
CA HIS A 267 10.05 -4.52 -8.73
C HIS A 267 11.48 -4.97 -9.00
N VAL A 268 11.81 -5.18 -10.26
CA VAL A 268 13.12 -5.69 -10.66
C VAL A 268 14.04 -4.54 -11.08
N VAL A 269 15.24 -4.53 -10.49
CA VAL A 269 16.33 -3.63 -10.91
C VAL A 269 17.41 -4.48 -11.57
N ASP A 270 17.63 -4.32 -12.90
CA ASP A 270 18.71 -5.00 -13.62
C ASP A 270 20.02 -4.20 -13.49
N THR A 271 21.02 -4.83 -12.88
CA THR A 271 22.37 -4.23 -12.76
C THR A 271 23.20 -4.33 -14.03
N ALA A 272 22.75 -5.02 -15.08
CA ALA A 272 23.48 -5.15 -16.35
C ALA A 272 23.53 -3.82 -17.12
N GLY A 273 22.47 -3.02 -17.06
CA GLY A 273 22.43 -1.67 -17.67
C GLY A 273 23.36 -0.64 -17.03
N LEU A 274 23.97 -0.95 -15.88
CA LEU A 274 24.86 -0.05 -15.14
C LEU A 274 26.34 -0.10 -15.61
N ARG A 275 26.69 -0.99 -16.54
CA ARG A 275 28.09 -1.25 -16.92
C ARG A 275 28.49 -0.79 -18.33
N GLU A 276 27.59 -0.22 -19.11
CA GLU A 276 27.92 0.21 -20.49
C GLU A 276 28.14 1.71 -20.58
N SER A 277 29.36 2.17 -20.20
CA SER A 277 30.08 3.29 -20.84
C SER A 277 31.28 3.74 -19.98
N GLY A 278 32.46 3.70 -20.61
CA GLY A 278 33.80 4.16 -20.27
C GLY A 278 34.14 4.95 -19.01
N ASP A 279 35.18 4.50 -18.34
CA ASP A 279 36.12 5.05 -17.31
C ASP A 279 35.63 5.94 -16.13
N VAL A 280 34.72 6.87 -16.25
CA VAL A 280 34.21 7.69 -15.14
C VAL A 280 32.81 7.29 -14.74
N VAL A 281 32.03 6.71 -15.66
CA VAL A 281 30.65 6.22 -15.48
C VAL A 281 30.65 4.87 -14.78
N GLU A 282 31.72 4.10 -14.85
CA GLU A 282 31.82 2.76 -14.23
C GLU A 282 31.84 2.82 -12.69
N VAL A 283 32.54 3.81 -12.10
CA VAL A 283 32.57 4.00 -10.64
C VAL A 283 31.21 4.41 -10.09
N GLU A 284 30.52 5.29 -10.79
CA GLU A 284 29.15 5.73 -10.38
C GLU A 284 28.14 4.60 -10.58
N GLY A 285 28.26 3.81 -11.66
CA GLY A 285 27.42 2.63 -11.89
C GLY A 285 27.56 1.58 -10.78
N VAL A 286 28.79 1.28 -10.35
CA VAL A 286 29.07 0.36 -9.24
C VAL A 286 28.51 0.91 -7.91
N ARG A 287 28.63 2.22 -7.67
CA ARG A 287 28.08 2.87 -6.47
C ARG A 287 26.56 2.76 -6.43
N ARG A 288 25.88 3.02 -7.56
CA ARG A 288 24.41 2.91 -7.68
C ARG A 288 23.95 1.47 -7.52
N ALA A 289 24.64 0.50 -8.15
CA ALA A 289 24.33 -0.93 -7.98
C ALA A 289 24.41 -1.36 -6.51
N ARG A 290 25.43 -0.92 -5.78
CA ARG A 290 25.56 -1.21 -4.35
C ARG A 290 24.46 -0.56 -3.51
N ALA A 291 24.05 0.65 -3.86
CA ALA A 291 22.97 1.33 -3.17
C ALA A 291 21.62 0.63 -3.39
N GLU A 292 21.33 0.14 -4.60
CA GLU A 292 20.12 -0.62 -4.90
C GLU A 292 20.13 -2.01 -4.22
N ILE A 293 21.29 -2.71 -4.23
CA ILE A 293 21.45 -3.97 -3.48
C ILE A 293 21.16 -3.77 -1.99
N GLY A 294 21.61 -2.67 -1.40
CA GLY A 294 21.35 -2.36 0.02
C GLY A 294 19.89 -2.01 0.34
N ARG A 295 19.05 -1.76 -0.68
CA ARG A 295 17.62 -1.48 -0.55
C ARG A 295 16.73 -2.64 -0.98
N ALA A 296 17.32 -3.66 -1.62
CA ALA A 296 16.59 -4.82 -2.10
C ALA A 296 16.13 -5.72 -0.94
N ASP A 297 14.93 -6.24 -1.07
CA ASP A 297 14.42 -7.30 -0.18
C ASP A 297 15.11 -8.63 -0.51
N LEU A 298 15.43 -8.84 -1.79
CA LEU A 298 16.06 -10.06 -2.29
C LEU A 298 17.03 -9.75 -3.44
N VAL A 299 18.20 -10.38 -3.43
CA VAL A 299 19.15 -10.38 -4.54
C VAL A 299 19.15 -11.74 -5.24
N LEU A 300 18.86 -11.76 -6.54
CA LEU A 300 19.01 -12.93 -7.41
C LEU A 300 20.41 -12.89 -8.05
N TYR A 301 21.31 -13.71 -7.60
CA TYR A 301 22.66 -13.80 -8.16
C TYR A 301 22.72 -14.88 -9.24
N VAL A 302 22.73 -14.49 -10.50
CA VAL A 302 22.67 -15.41 -11.64
C VAL A 302 24.07 -15.91 -12.02
N VAL A 303 24.24 -17.23 -11.97
CA VAL A 303 25.48 -17.95 -12.30
C VAL A 303 25.27 -18.81 -13.53
N ASP A 304 26.19 -18.76 -14.47
CA ASP A 304 26.22 -19.65 -15.63
C ASP A 304 26.78 -21.02 -15.20
N ALA A 305 25.96 -22.08 -15.32
CA ALA A 305 26.34 -23.44 -14.90
C ALA A 305 27.56 -24.01 -15.64
N LEU A 306 27.90 -23.50 -16.83
CA LEU A 306 29.13 -23.91 -17.54
C LEU A 306 30.40 -23.38 -16.84
N ARG A 307 30.32 -22.18 -16.25
CA ARG A 307 31.46 -21.51 -15.64
C ARG A 307 31.54 -21.79 -14.13
N GLY A 308 30.40 -21.83 -13.48
CA GLY A 308 30.29 -21.96 -12.04
C GLY A 308 30.64 -20.67 -11.30
N LEU A 309 30.66 -20.75 -9.98
CA LEU A 309 30.97 -19.66 -9.06
C LEU A 309 32.39 -19.86 -8.52
N ASP A 310 33.33 -18.95 -8.84
CA ASP A 310 34.69 -19.02 -8.32
C ASP A 310 34.82 -18.42 -6.90
N ALA A 311 35.99 -18.65 -6.26
CA ALA A 311 36.24 -18.18 -4.90
C ALA A 311 36.25 -16.63 -4.81
N GLY A 312 36.69 -15.93 -5.85
CA GLY A 312 36.71 -14.46 -5.89
C GLY A 312 35.30 -13.89 -5.96
N GLU A 313 34.42 -14.52 -6.75
CA GLU A 313 33.00 -14.14 -6.80
C GLU A 313 32.27 -14.39 -5.49
N ARG A 314 32.52 -15.55 -4.86
CA ARG A 314 31.93 -15.86 -3.53
C ARG A 314 32.27 -14.78 -2.51
N ALA A 315 33.51 -14.25 -2.54
CA ALA A 315 33.96 -13.19 -1.64
C ALA A 315 33.33 -11.83 -1.93
N THR A 316 32.75 -11.64 -3.12
CA THR A 316 32.11 -10.36 -3.54
C THR A 316 30.59 -10.40 -3.46
N LEU A 317 30.00 -11.54 -3.05
CA LEU A 317 28.55 -11.63 -2.85
C LEU A 317 28.09 -10.60 -1.80
N PRO A 318 26.92 -9.98 -1.99
CA PRO A 318 26.41 -9.02 -1.03
C PRO A 318 26.25 -9.64 0.36
N ALA A 319 26.82 -8.97 1.37
CA ALA A 319 26.64 -9.36 2.77
C ALA A 319 25.49 -8.54 3.38
N GLY A 320 24.68 -9.17 4.24
CA GLY A 320 23.63 -8.49 4.98
C GLY A 320 22.30 -8.31 4.22
N THR A 321 22.19 -8.85 3.00
CA THR A 321 20.95 -8.86 2.21
C THR A 321 20.55 -10.31 1.95
N THR A 322 19.25 -10.61 1.88
CA THR A 322 18.77 -11.94 1.50
C THR A 322 19.21 -12.25 0.07
N LEU A 323 19.96 -13.36 -0.11
CA LEU A 323 20.57 -13.73 -1.39
C LEU A 323 20.06 -15.10 -1.84
N LEU A 324 19.59 -15.19 -3.09
CA LEU A 324 19.24 -16.44 -3.77
C LEU A 324 20.16 -16.64 -4.98
N ILE A 325 20.87 -17.75 -5.03
CA ILE A 325 21.74 -18.08 -6.15
C ILE A 325 20.92 -18.79 -7.23
N ILE A 326 20.94 -18.26 -8.43
CA ILE A 326 20.25 -18.82 -9.59
C ILE A 326 21.28 -19.52 -10.47
N TRP A 327 21.29 -20.85 -10.44
CA TRP A 327 22.17 -21.71 -11.23
C TRP A 327 21.54 -21.92 -12.61
N ASN A 328 21.87 -21.04 -13.56
CA ASN A 328 21.20 -20.97 -14.86
C ASN A 328 21.94 -21.78 -15.95
N LYS A 329 21.22 -22.09 -17.05
CA LYS A 329 21.65 -22.86 -18.22
C LYS A 329 21.91 -24.34 -17.91
N THR A 330 21.09 -24.92 -17.05
CA THR A 330 21.19 -26.34 -16.65
C THR A 330 20.81 -27.31 -17.77
N ASP A 331 20.27 -26.82 -18.86
CA ASP A 331 19.93 -27.56 -20.10
C ASP A 331 21.17 -27.93 -20.94
N LEU A 332 22.30 -27.29 -20.70
CA LEU A 332 23.51 -27.51 -21.49
C LEU A 332 24.22 -28.78 -21.03
N ALA A 333 24.72 -29.60 -21.99
CA ALA A 333 25.32 -30.91 -21.73
C ALA A 333 26.53 -30.86 -20.79
N ASP A 334 27.30 -29.77 -20.83
CA ASP A 334 28.50 -29.55 -20.00
C ASP A 334 28.21 -28.70 -18.73
N ALA A 335 26.93 -28.54 -18.37
CA ALA A 335 26.54 -27.80 -17.17
C ALA A 335 27.06 -28.48 -15.90
N ARG A 336 27.72 -27.73 -15.04
CA ARG A 336 28.19 -28.21 -13.75
C ARG A 336 27.01 -28.38 -12.81
N PRO A 337 27.05 -29.34 -11.89
CA PRO A 337 26.03 -29.48 -10.85
C PRO A 337 26.00 -28.22 -9.98
N ALA A 338 24.84 -27.86 -9.48
CA ALA A 338 24.72 -26.79 -8.53
C ALA A 338 25.50 -27.10 -7.26
N PRO A 339 26.16 -26.11 -6.63
CA PRO A 339 26.83 -26.32 -5.36
C PRO A 339 25.82 -26.63 -4.25
N ALA A 340 26.25 -27.33 -3.21
CA ALA A 340 25.43 -27.48 -2.01
C ALA A 340 25.11 -26.09 -1.41
N ALA A 341 23.93 -25.94 -0.87
CA ALA A 341 23.48 -24.72 -0.21
C ALA A 341 24.14 -24.60 1.17
N GLU A 342 25.39 -24.14 1.22
CA GLU A 342 26.13 -23.97 2.50
C GLU A 342 25.68 -22.71 3.26
N ASN A 343 25.58 -21.55 2.55
CA ASN A 343 25.27 -20.26 3.17
C ASN A 343 24.09 -19.54 2.52
N HIS A 344 23.71 -19.91 1.29
CA HIS A 344 22.64 -19.28 0.54
C HIS A 344 21.84 -20.33 -0.22
N PRO A 345 20.50 -20.22 -0.30
CA PRO A 345 19.69 -21.12 -1.11
C PRO A 345 20.12 -21.03 -2.58
N VAL A 346 20.04 -22.18 -3.27
CA VAL A 346 20.40 -22.31 -4.70
C VAL A 346 19.23 -22.91 -5.44
N VAL A 347 18.78 -22.24 -6.53
CA VAL A 347 17.77 -22.76 -7.43
C VAL A 347 18.39 -23.00 -8.80
N SER A 348 18.25 -24.24 -9.30
CA SER A 348 18.72 -24.65 -10.62
C SER A 348 17.66 -24.34 -11.67
N VAL A 349 18.01 -23.53 -12.68
CA VAL A 349 17.05 -23.13 -13.71
C VAL A 349 17.60 -23.30 -15.11
N SER A 350 16.72 -23.48 -16.07
CA SER A 350 16.97 -23.23 -17.48
C SER A 350 15.94 -22.23 -18.00
N THR A 351 16.39 -21.02 -18.30
CA THR A 351 15.52 -19.99 -18.89
C THR A 351 15.06 -20.34 -20.31
N LEU A 352 15.72 -21.31 -20.96
CA LEU A 352 15.36 -21.79 -22.30
C LEU A 352 14.21 -22.82 -22.24
N THR A 353 14.31 -23.78 -21.31
CA THR A 353 13.34 -24.91 -21.21
C THR A 353 12.25 -24.68 -20.18
N GLY A 354 12.40 -23.69 -19.29
CA GLY A 354 11.48 -23.42 -18.19
C GLY A 354 11.68 -24.29 -16.94
N VAL A 355 12.62 -25.24 -16.97
CA VAL A 355 12.92 -26.10 -15.79
C VAL A 355 13.41 -25.24 -14.64
N GLY A 356 12.91 -25.49 -13.42
CA GLY A 356 13.27 -24.79 -12.19
C GLY A 356 12.57 -23.43 -12.02
N LEU A 357 11.88 -22.87 -13.03
CA LEU A 357 11.13 -21.61 -12.88
C LEU A 357 9.97 -21.72 -11.87
N PRO A 358 9.20 -22.81 -11.78
CA PRO A 358 8.18 -22.96 -10.75
C PRO A 358 8.77 -22.88 -9.34
N GLU A 359 9.90 -23.55 -9.08
CA GLU A 359 10.59 -23.50 -7.80
C GLU A 359 11.07 -22.07 -7.48
N LEU A 360 11.63 -21.37 -8.47
CA LEU A 360 12.05 -19.99 -8.30
C LEU A 360 10.87 -19.08 -7.94
N ARG A 361 9.68 -19.28 -8.58
CA ARG A 361 8.47 -18.52 -8.24
C ARG A 361 8.05 -18.74 -6.78
N GLU A 362 8.08 -19.97 -6.29
CA GLU A 362 7.80 -20.28 -4.88
C GLU A 362 8.81 -19.62 -3.93
N GLN A 363 10.09 -19.59 -4.27
CA GLN A 363 11.11 -18.91 -3.48
C GLN A 363 10.90 -17.39 -3.44
N LEU A 364 10.47 -16.78 -4.55
CA LEU A 364 10.12 -15.35 -4.60
C LEU A 364 8.92 -15.03 -3.73
N LYS A 365 7.86 -15.84 -3.80
CA LYS A 365 6.67 -15.70 -2.94
C LYS A 365 7.02 -15.87 -1.46
N SER A 366 7.80 -16.88 -1.12
CA SER A 366 8.26 -17.14 0.24
C SER A 366 9.10 -15.97 0.79
N ALA A 367 9.99 -15.39 -0.02
CA ALA A 367 10.79 -14.23 0.37
C ALA A 367 9.93 -12.98 0.66
N ALA A 368 8.80 -12.84 -0.01
CA ALA A 368 7.82 -11.78 0.24
C ALA A 368 6.87 -12.10 1.41
N GLY A 369 6.88 -13.34 1.93
CA GLY A 369 5.86 -13.82 2.86
C GLY A 369 4.47 -13.91 2.24
N TYR A 370 4.38 -14.14 0.91
CA TYR A 370 3.13 -14.15 0.16
C TYR A 370 2.68 -15.58 -0.16
N GLN A 371 1.38 -15.84 0.01
CA GLN A 371 0.71 -17.09 -0.34
C GLN A 371 -0.44 -16.78 -1.32
N ALA A 372 -0.36 -17.31 -2.55
CA ALA A 372 -1.31 -17.00 -3.61
C ALA A 372 -2.77 -17.43 -3.30
N ASP A 373 -2.95 -18.46 -2.47
CA ASP A 373 -4.26 -19.03 -2.16
C ASP A 373 -4.87 -18.49 -0.85
N ALA A 374 -4.27 -17.48 -0.21
CA ALA A 374 -4.80 -16.92 1.03
C ALA A 374 -6.10 -16.16 0.78
N ALA A 375 -7.18 -16.69 1.34
CA ALA A 375 -8.48 -16.03 1.31
C ALA A 375 -8.52 -14.90 2.34
N GLY A 376 -9.23 -13.81 2.01
CA GLY A 376 -9.49 -12.75 3.00
C GLY A 376 -8.37 -11.72 3.18
N VAL A 377 -7.34 -11.71 2.31
CA VAL A 377 -6.26 -10.72 2.38
C VAL A 377 -6.80 -9.31 2.11
N PHE A 378 -6.46 -8.37 2.97
CA PHE A 378 -6.76 -6.95 2.83
C PHE A 378 -5.47 -6.13 2.67
N SER A 379 -5.52 -4.96 2.03
CA SER A 379 -4.34 -4.07 1.92
C SER A 379 -3.92 -3.59 3.31
N ALA A 380 -2.62 -3.65 3.58
CA ALA A 380 -2.05 -3.12 4.80
C ALA A 380 -0.75 -2.36 4.52
N ARG A 381 -0.43 -1.41 5.38
CA ARG A 381 0.78 -0.59 5.30
C ARG A 381 1.72 -0.91 6.46
N ARG A 382 2.98 -0.51 6.33
CA ARG A 382 3.98 -0.71 7.38
C ARG A 382 3.52 -0.18 8.73
N ARG A 383 2.91 1.00 8.78
CA ARG A 383 2.39 1.57 10.03
C ARG A 383 1.37 0.67 10.73
N HIS A 384 0.52 -0.04 9.93
CA HIS A 384 -0.47 -0.98 10.48
C HIS A 384 0.22 -2.17 11.14
N LEU A 385 1.24 -2.76 10.47
CA LEU A 385 2.03 -3.85 11.03
C LEU A 385 2.81 -3.41 12.27
N ASP A 386 3.39 -2.20 12.26
CA ASP A 386 4.11 -1.66 13.40
C ASP A 386 3.15 -1.44 14.59
N ALA A 387 1.94 -0.98 14.37
CA ALA A 387 0.91 -0.80 15.39
C ALA A 387 0.39 -2.15 15.93
N LEU A 388 0.08 -3.11 15.05
CA LEU A 388 -0.32 -4.47 15.43
C LEU A 388 0.78 -5.16 16.26
N THR A 389 2.05 -5.07 15.85
CA THR A 389 3.18 -5.67 16.56
C THR A 389 3.36 -5.05 17.94
N ARG A 390 3.23 -3.73 18.07
CA ARG A 390 3.27 -3.06 19.38
C ARG A 390 2.10 -3.50 20.27
N ALA A 391 0.90 -3.52 19.73
CA ALA A 391 -0.29 -3.94 20.46
C ALA A 391 -0.16 -5.39 20.93
N GLN A 392 0.28 -6.30 20.05
CA GLN A 392 0.51 -7.71 20.37
C GLN A 392 1.56 -7.87 21.48
N SER A 393 2.71 -7.17 21.38
CA SER A 393 3.76 -7.26 22.39
C SER A 393 3.30 -6.76 23.77
N LEU A 394 2.49 -5.70 23.82
CA LEU A 394 1.89 -5.20 25.05
C LEU A 394 0.87 -6.19 25.63
N PHE A 395 0.05 -6.78 24.78
CA PHE A 395 -0.90 -7.81 25.18
C PHE A 395 -0.18 -9.06 25.74
N GLU A 396 0.87 -9.54 25.06
CA GLU A 396 1.66 -10.69 25.52
C GLU A 396 2.32 -10.41 26.88
N LEU A 397 2.81 -9.18 27.10
CA LEU A 397 3.35 -8.77 28.38
C LEU A 397 2.27 -8.72 29.47
N ALA A 398 1.09 -8.20 29.18
CA ALA A 398 -0.05 -8.20 30.08
C ALA A 398 -0.48 -9.63 30.44
N ALA A 399 -0.56 -10.54 29.47
CA ALA A 399 -0.91 -11.94 29.65
C ALA A 399 0.11 -12.69 30.54
N ALA A 400 1.42 -12.44 30.31
CA ALA A 400 2.48 -13.03 31.13
C ALA A 400 2.39 -12.54 32.59
N ARG A 401 2.20 -11.24 32.82
CA ARG A 401 2.05 -10.67 34.16
C ARG A 401 0.80 -11.18 34.88
N LEU A 402 -0.30 -11.35 34.13
CA LEU A 402 -1.52 -11.92 34.69
C LEU A 402 -1.32 -13.36 35.15
N ALA A 403 -0.57 -14.16 34.37
CA ALA A 403 -0.20 -15.54 34.72
C ALA A 403 0.71 -15.61 35.98
N GLU A 404 1.60 -14.63 36.15
CA GLU A 404 2.47 -14.50 37.31
C GLU A 404 1.78 -13.89 38.55
N ARG A 405 0.51 -13.50 38.41
CA ARG A 405 -0.25 -12.77 39.44
C ARG A 405 0.47 -11.48 39.89
N ALA A 406 1.09 -10.80 38.92
CA ALA A 406 1.73 -9.52 39.15
C ALA A 406 0.69 -8.40 39.39
N SER A 407 1.16 -7.16 39.63
CA SER A 407 0.30 -5.99 39.84
C SER A 407 -0.73 -5.82 38.69
N PHE A 408 -2.00 -5.90 39.02
CA PHE A 408 -3.12 -5.75 38.07
C PHE A 408 -3.17 -4.36 37.46
N GLU A 409 -2.69 -3.33 38.17
CA GLU A 409 -2.59 -1.97 37.63
C GLU A 409 -1.64 -1.89 36.44
N LEU A 410 -0.53 -2.66 36.46
CA LEU A 410 0.38 -2.74 35.32
C LEU A 410 -0.25 -3.50 34.16
N VAL A 411 -1.00 -4.58 34.44
CA VAL A 411 -1.73 -5.33 33.40
C VAL A 411 -2.76 -4.41 32.71
N ALA A 412 -3.55 -3.67 33.51
CA ALA A 412 -4.53 -2.71 32.98
C ALA A 412 -3.87 -1.62 32.11
N GLU A 413 -2.72 -1.10 32.53
CA GLU A 413 -1.98 -0.08 31.76
C GLU A 413 -1.44 -0.64 30.44
N GLU A 414 -0.90 -1.87 30.42
CA GLU A 414 -0.44 -2.52 29.21
C GLU A 414 -1.58 -2.81 28.22
N LEU A 415 -2.73 -3.28 28.71
CA LEU A 415 -3.93 -3.46 27.89
C LEU A 415 -4.46 -2.13 27.36
N ARG A 416 -4.41 -1.05 28.15
CA ARG A 416 -4.76 0.31 27.72
C ARG A 416 -3.87 0.77 26.56
N GLN A 417 -2.57 0.54 26.66
CA GLN A 417 -1.61 0.90 25.61
C GLN A 417 -1.81 0.02 24.38
N ALA A 418 -2.08 -1.27 24.53
CA ALA A 418 -2.40 -2.19 23.42
C ALA A 418 -3.64 -1.72 22.66
N HIS A 419 -4.72 -1.39 23.37
CA HIS A 419 -5.94 -0.84 22.78
C HIS A 419 -5.66 0.48 22.05
N GLY A 420 -4.89 1.40 22.64
CA GLY A 420 -4.50 2.64 21.99
C GLY A 420 -3.70 2.42 20.70
N ALA A 421 -2.78 1.46 20.69
CA ALA A 421 -2.01 1.12 19.48
C ALA A 421 -2.90 0.55 18.35
N LEU A 422 -3.95 -0.23 18.67
CA LEU A 422 -4.95 -0.67 17.69
C LEU A 422 -5.74 0.51 17.13
N GLY A 423 -6.17 1.44 17.97
CA GLY A 423 -6.90 2.66 17.57
C GLY A 423 -6.11 3.59 16.64
N GLU A 424 -4.77 3.53 16.63
CA GLU A 424 -3.96 4.26 15.65
C GLU A 424 -4.17 3.75 14.21
N ILE A 425 -4.59 2.51 14.02
CA ILE A 425 -4.80 1.91 12.68
C ILE A 425 -6.00 2.56 11.99
N THR A 426 -7.12 2.65 12.70
CA THR A 426 -8.39 3.20 12.19
C THR A 426 -8.47 4.72 12.33
N GLY A 427 -7.58 5.33 13.13
CA GLY A 427 -7.52 6.78 13.33
C GLY A 427 -8.36 7.29 14.50
N GLU A 428 -8.85 6.41 15.38
CA GLU A 428 -9.48 6.82 16.64
C GLU A 428 -8.50 7.59 17.55
N VAL A 429 -7.24 7.16 17.48
CA VAL A 429 -6.11 7.83 18.15
C VAL A 429 -5.11 8.25 17.07
N SER A 430 -5.12 9.51 16.67
CA SER A 430 -4.20 10.03 15.64
C SER A 430 -3.66 11.40 16.00
N SER A 431 -2.41 11.68 15.58
CA SER A 431 -1.84 13.02 15.64
C SER A 431 -2.06 13.78 14.33
N ASP A 432 -2.19 15.11 14.41
CA ASP A 432 -2.28 15.98 13.21
C ASP A 432 -1.07 15.78 12.27
N GLU A 433 0.10 15.49 12.82
CA GLU A 433 1.32 15.21 12.05
C GLU A 433 1.20 13.90 11.23
N LEU A 434 0.66 12.84 11.83
CA LEU A 434 0.41 11.57 11.14
C LEU A 434 -0.61 11.74 10.00
N LEU A 435 -1.73 12.42 10.27
CA LEU A 435 -2.74 12.70 9.26
C LEU A 435 -2.17 13.52 8.11
N GLY A 436 -1.42 14.58 8.42
CA GLY A 436 -0.73 15.41 7.43
C GLY A 436 0.23 14.60 6.55
N ALA A 437 1.03 13.69 7.14
CA ALA A 437 1.95 12.83 6.39
C ALA A 437 1.21 11.85 5.46
N ILE A 438 0.12 11.24 5.93
CA ILE A 438 -0.67 10.30 5.13
C ILE A 438 -1.31 11.01 3.93
N PHE A 439 -2.08 12.09 4.17
CA PHE A 439 -2.84 12.76 3.11
C PHE A 439 -1.94 13.51 2.12
N SER A 440 -0.79 14.04 2.54
CA SER A 440 0.17 14.68 1.62
C SER A 440 0.76 13.73 0.58
N SER A 441 0.73 12.42 0.83
CA SER A 441 1.19 11.40 -0.12
C SER A 441 0.18 11.09 -1.24
N PHE A 442 -1.05 11.60 -1.15
CA PHE A 442 -2.12 11.35 -2.12
C PHE A 442 -2.02 12.29 -3.32
N CYS A 443 -2.68 11.91 -4.43
CA CYS A 443 -2.81 12.80 -5.57
C CYS A 443 -3.79 13.96 -5.29
N ILE A 444 -3.58 15.10 -5.96
CA ILE A 444 -4.54 16.20 -5.96
C ILE A 444 -5.85 15.72 -6.63
N GLY A 445 -7.00 16.05 -6.04
CA GLY A 445 -8.32 15.64 -6.55
C GLY A 445 -8.91 14.38 -5.90
N LYS A 446 -8.17 13.83 -4.89
CA LYS A 446 -8.61 12.70 -4.07
C LYS A 446 -8.71 13.08 -2.62
#